data_7ccb758f6ff7c3d1e0d4d731a16c3632
#
_entry.id   7ccb758f6ff7c3d1e0d4d731a16c3632
#
_cell.length_a   1.000
_cell.length_b   1.000
_cell.length_c   1.000
_cell.angle_alpha   90.00
_cell.angle_beta   90.00
_cell.angle_gamma   90.00
#
_symmetry.space_group_name_H-M   'P 1'
#
loop_
_entity.id
_entity.type
_entity.pdbx_description
1 polymer ?
#
loop_
_entity_poly.entity_id
_entity_poly.type
_entity_poly.pdbx_seq_one_letter_code
_entity_poly.pdbx_strand_id
1 'polypeptide(L)'
;MKALFIGGTGTISMAITKKLLAEGHEVYLLNRGNRNADLQGNVHFLYVDVNDEKAVLEKIDGLQFDVVAEFIAFVPSQLERDYRLFKGRTKQFIFISSASAYQKPVGNYIISEKTPLANPYWEYSRNKIACEDYLYKLYRDEQFPITIVRPSHTYDERSVPL
;
A
#
# COMPACT_ATOMS: atom_id res chain seq x y z
N MET A 1 -16.08 -6.62 -5.22
CA MET A 1 -15.50 -5.28 -5.03
C MET A 1 -14.49 -4.98 -6.13
N LYS A 2 -14.20 -3.70 -6.34
CA LYS A 2 -13.19 -3.21 -7.28
C LYS A 2 -11.99 -2.69 -6.49
N ALA A 3 -10.83 -3.33 -6.61
CA ALA A 3 -9.62 -2.98 -5.90
C ALA A 3 -8.51 -2.53 -6.86
N LEU A 4 -7.75 -1.50 -6.50
CA LEU A 4 -6.53 -1.09 -7.21
C LEU A 4 -5.33 -1.28 -6.30
N PHE A 5 -4.27 -1.91 -6.83
CA PHE A 5 -3.01 -2.11 -6.14
C PHE A 5 -1.88 -1.34 -6.82
N ILE A 6 -1.25 -0.45 -6.08
CA ILE A 6 -0.02 0.22 -6.48
C ILE A 6 1.14 -0.70 -6.09
N GLY A 7 1.81 -1.29 -7.10
CA GLY A 7 2.85 -2.29 -6.85
C GLY A 7 2.34 -3.72 -6.62
N GLY A 8 1.23 -4.13 -7.25
CA GLY A 8 0.49 -5.38 -7.03
C GLY A 8 1.18 -6.71 -7.37
N THR A 9 2.50 -6.72 -7.62
CA THR A 9 3.27 -7.93 -8.01
C THR A 9 4.41 -8.28 -7.05
N GLY A 10 4.42 -7.70 -5.85
CA GLY A 10 5.35 -8.02 -4.77
C GLY A 10 4.91 -9.22 -3.93
N THR A 11 5.73 -9.63 -2.95
CA THR A 11 5.46 -10.78 -2.07
C THR A 11 4.10 -10.67 -1.37
N ILE A 12 3.82 -9.56 -0.71
CA ILE A 12 2.55 -9.35 0.01
C ILE A 12 1.40 -9.21 -0.98
N SER A 13 1.54 -8.31 -1.95
CA SER A 13 0.46 -7.95 -2.88
C SER A 13 0.04 -9.11 -3.77
N MET A 14 0.96 -9.98 -4.21
CA MET A 14 0.64 -11.12 -5.07
C MET A 14 -0.27 -12.13 -4.39
N ALA A 15 -0.03 -12.44 -3.12
CA ALA A 15 -0.88 -13.36 -2.35
C ALA A 15 -2.31 -12.81 -2.23
N ILE A 16 -2.43 -11.50 -1.94
CA ILE A 16 -3.73 -10.82 -1.84
C ILE A 16 -4.41 -10.77 -3.21
N THR A 17 -3.66 -10.44 -4.28
CA THR A 17 -4.19 -10.40 -5.65
C THR A 17 -4.80 -11.74 -6.05
N LYS A 18 -4.06 -12.85 -5.88
CA LYS A 18 -4.54 -14.19 -6.19
C LYS A 18 -5.80 -14.54 -5.40
N LYS A 19 -5.83 -14.21 -4.11
CA LYS A 19 -6.99 -14.47 -3.25
C LYS A 19 -8.23 -13.71 -3.73
N LEU A 20 -8.11 -12.40 -4.00
CA LEU A 20 -9.24 -11.59 -4.47
C LEU A 20 -9.78 -12.07 -5.83
N LEU A 21 -8.90 -12.44 -6.75
CA LEU A 21 -9.31 -12.97 -8.04
C LEU A 21 -10.04 -14.31 -7.90
N ALA A 22 -9.56 -15.21 -7.02
CA ALA A 22 -10.22 -16.48 -6.73
C ALA A 22 -11.61 -16.28 -6.08
N GLU A 23 -11.82 -15.20 -5.35
CA GLU A 23 -13.10 -14.81 -4.76
C GLU A 23 -14.01 -14.03 -5.75
N GLY A 24 -13.60 -13.88 -7.03
CA GLY A 24 -14.38 -13.23 -8.07
C GLY A 24 -14.37 -11.70 -8.03
N HIS A 25 -13.40 -11.09 -7.36
CA HIS A 25 -13.27 -9.64 -7.29
C HIS A 25 -12.55 -9.08 -8.52
N GLU A 26 -12.80 -7.81 -8.85
CA GLU A 26 -12.17 -7.07 -9.93
C GLU A 26 -10.91 -6.37 -9.39
N VAL A 27 -9.74 -6.69 -9.96
CA VAL A 27 -8.46 -6.19 -9.45
C VAL A 27 -7.69 -5.44 -10.54
N TYR A 28 -7.30 -4.23 -10.23
CA TYR A 28 -6.45 -3.38 -11.06
C TYR A 28 -5.04 -3.37 -10.48
N LEU A 29 -4.04 -3.66 -11.31
CA LEU A 29 -2.63 -3.68 -10.92
C LEU A 29 -1.89 -2.53 -11.62
N LEU A 30 -1.59 -1.48 -10.88
CA LEU A 30 -0.81 -0.34 -11.36
C LEU A 30 0.66 -0.63 -11.13
N ASN A 31 1.41 -0.87 -12.22
CA ASN A 31 2.82 -1.20 -12.20
C ASN A 31 3.49 -0.90 -13.53
N ARG A 32 4.82 -0.99 -13.59
CA ARG A 32 5.63 -0.70 -14.79
C ARG A 32 5.75 -1.87 -15.77
N GLY A 33 5.08 -3.00 -15.52
CA GLY A 33 5.12 -4.19 -16.39
C GLY A 33 6.40 -5.05 -16.30
N ASN A 34 7.33 -4.73 -15.39
CA ASN A 34 8.62 -5.44 -15.28
C ASN A 34 8.50 -6.87 -14.71
N ARG A 35 7.38 -7.18 -14.06
CA ARG A 35 7.08 -8.49 -13.49
C ARG A 35 5.74 -8.95 -14.01
N ASN A 36 5.78 -9.78 -15.05
CA ASN A 36 4.57 -10.42 -15.55
C ASN A 36 4.17 -11.52 -14.57
N ALA A 37 2.92 -11.49 -14.17
CA ALA A 37 2.31 -12.56 -13.41
C ALA A 37 1.25 -13.22 -14.30
N ASP A 38 1.29 -14.53 -14.39
CA ASP A 38 0.19 -15.30 -14.97
C ASP A 38 -0.94 -15.35 -13.94
N LEU A 39 -1.88 -14.41 -14.09
CA LEU A 39 -3.03 -14.25 -13.22
C LEU A 39 -4.31 -14.55 -14.01
N GLN A 40 -5.12 -15.44 -13.48
CA GLN A 40 -6.43 -15.74 -14.04
C GLN A 40 -7.52 -15.00 -13.28
N GLY A 41 -8.61 -14.66 -13.96
CA GLY A 41 -9.74 -13.96 -13.37
C GLY A 41 -9.89 -12.52 -13.88
N ASN A 42 -10.67 -11.72 -13.15
CA ASN A 42 -10.99 -10.35 -13.55
C ASN A 42 -9.87 -9.37 -13.14
N VAL A 43 -8.72 -9.47 -13.83
CA VAL A 43 -7.53 -8.64 -13.57
C VAL A 43 -7.28 -7.67 -14.72
N HIS A 44 -6.99 -6.40 -14.37
CA HIS A 44 -6.65 -5.32 -15.30
C HIS A 44 -5.24 -4.80 -15.01
N PHE A 45 -4.36 -4.86 -15.99
CA PHE A 45 -3.01 -4.32 -15.86
C PHE A 45 -2.96 -2.87 -16.35
N LEU A 46 -2.64 -1.94 -15.45
CA LEU A 46 -2.39 -0.55 -15.76
C LEU A 46 -0.86 -0.33 -15.83
N TYR A 47 -0.30 -0.55 -17.02
CA TYR A 47 1.14 -0.36 -17.24
C TYR A 47 1.47 1.13 -17.34
N VAL A 48 1.93 1.70 -16.22
CA VAL A 48 2.34 3.08 -16.09
C VAL A 48 3.27 3.25 -14.89
N ASP A 49 4.18 4.22 -14.96
CA ASP A 49 4.92 4.65 -13.77
C ASP A 49 3.99 5.50 -12.88
N VAL A 50 3.83 5.13 -11.64
CA VAL A 50 2.98 5.86 -10.69
C VAL A 50 3.43 7.31 -10.50
N ASN A 51 4.69 7.64 -10.78
CA ASN A 51 5.21 9.00 -10.71
C ASN A 51 4.78 9.88 -11.90
N ASP A 52 4.31 9.29 -12.97
CA ASP A 52 3.65 10.03 -14.07
C ASP A 52 2.16 10.19 -13.74
N GLU A 53 1.87 11.18 -12.88
CA GLU A 53 0.50 11.43 -12.39
C GLU A 53 -0.49 11.65 -13.54
N LYS A 54 -0.06 12.31 -14.63
CA LYS A 54 -0.93 12.55 -15.79
C LYS A 54 -1.30 11.23 -16.48
N ALA A 55 -0.33 10.40 -16.77
CA ALA A 55 -0.58 9.10 -17.39
C ALA A 55 -1.40 8.17 -16.49
N VAL A 56 -1.19 8.23 -15.15
CA VAL A 56 -2.04 7.49 -14.20
C VAL A 56 -3.48 7.97 -14.29
N LEU A 57 -3.73 9.29 -14.21
CA LEU A 57 -5.08 9.87 -14.27
C LEU A 57 -5.81 9.49 -15.57
N GLU A 58 -5.11 9.48 -16.71
CA GLU A 58 -5.67 9.00 -17.99
C GLU A 58 -6.08 7.53 -17.94
N LYS A 59 -5.28 6.68 -17.26
CA LYS A 59 -5.57 5.23 -17.12
C LYS A 59 -6.72 4.91 -16.17
N ILE A 60 -6.94 5.76 -15.16
CA ILE A 60 -8.00 5.56 -14.17
C ILE A 60 -9.19 6.49 -14.39
N ASP A 61 -9.26 7.16 -15.54
CA ASP A 61 -10.37 8.08 -15.83
C ASP A 61 -11.73 7.35 -15.78
N GLY A 62 -12.72 8.00 -15.13
CA GLY A 62 -14.03 7.41 -14.89
C GLY A 62 -14.07 6.23 -13.93
N LEU A 63 -12.92 5.75 -13.39
CA LEU A 63 -12.90 4.63 -12.44
C LEU A 63 -13.08 5.10 -11.00
N GLN A 64 -13.84 4.31 -10.25
CA GLN A 64 -14.00 4.41 -8.80
C GLN A 64 -13.64 3.07 -8.19
N PHE A 65 -12.96 3.10 -7.04
CA PHE A 65 -12.48 1.90 -6.37
C PHE A 65 -13.12 1.75 -4.99
N ASP A 66 -13.43 0.51 -4.61
CA ASP A 66 -13.80 0.23 -3.23
C ASP A 66 -12.56 0.31 -2.34
N VAL A 67 -11.41 -0.14 -2.85
CA VAL A 67 -10.13 -0.12 -2.14
C VAL A 67 -9.01 0.27 -3.09
N VAL A 68 -8.11 1.15 -2.63
CA VAL A 68 -6.78 1.37 -3.20
C VAL A 68 -5.75 0.95 -2.15
N ALA A 69 -4.82 0.06 -2.51
CA ALA A 69 -3.77 -0.41 -1.61
C ALA A 69 -2.38 -0.06 -2.15
N GLU A 70 -1.60 0.65 -1.32
CA GLU A 70 -0.26 1.14 -1.64
C GLU A 70 0.80 0.24 -0.99
N PHE A 71 1.59 -0.45 -1.84
CA PHE A 71 2.62 -1.41 -1.42
C PHE A 71 4.05 -0.89 -1.59
N ILE A 72 4.26 0.22 -2.29
CA ILE A 72 5.59 0.67 -2.74
C ILE A 72 6.00 2.07 -2.27
N ALA A 73 5.17 2.77 -1.50
CA ALA A 73 5.54 4.05 -0.92
C ALA A 73 6.43 3.88 0.32
N PHE A 74 7.52 4.66 0.37
CA PHE A 74 8.50 4.65 1.45
C PHE A 74 8.70 6.01 2.10
N VAL A 75 8.27 7.09 1.47
CA VAL A 75 8.42 8.48 1.95
C VAL A 75 7.12 9.26 1.79
N PRO A 76 6.88 10.30 2.61
CA PRO A 76 5.62 11.07 2.57
C PRO A 76 5.27 11.66 1.20
N SER A 77 6.24 12.12 0.42
CA SER A 77 5.99 12.71 -0.89
C SER A 77 5.32 11.74 -1.89
N GLN A 78 5.55 10.45 -1.73
CA GLN A 78 4.88 9.43 -2.52
C GLN A 78 3.39 9.31 -2.12
N LEU A 79 3.08 9.43 -0.84
CA LEU A 79 1.69 9.44 -0.38
C LEU A 79 0.96 10.75 -0.70
N GLU A 80 1.68 11.88 -0.79
CA GLU A 80 1.13 13.13 -1.31
C GLU A 80 0.67 12.98 -2.77
N ARG A 81 1.50 12.34 -3.60
CA ARG A 81 1.13 11.95 -4.96
C ARG A 81 -0.11 11.06 -4.96
N ASP A 82 -0.13 10.00 -4.15
CA ASP A 82 -1.23 9.04 -4.12
C ASP A 82 -2.54 9.71 -3.64
N TYR A 83 -2.43 10.63 -2.67
CA TYR A 83 -3.57 11.42 -2.24
C TYR A 83 -4.17 12.25 -3.39
N ARG A 84 -3.32 12.93 -4.20
CA ARG A 84 -3.82 13.68 -5.38
C ARG A 84 -4.49 12.78 -6.40
N LEU A 85 -3.95 11.58 -6.62
CA LEU A 85 -4.49 10.61 -7.58
C LEU A 85 -5.82 10.00 -7.15
N PHE A 86 -5.99 9.71 -5.85
CA PHE A 86 -7.08 8.86 -5.37
C PHE A 86 -8.08 9.55 -4.45
N LYS A 87 -7.88 10.83 -4.08
CA LYS A 87 -8.89 11.64 -3.36
C LYS A 87 -10.20 11.65 -4.15
N GLY A 88 -11.29 11.23 -3.51
CA GLY A 88 -12.62 11.14 -4.12
C GLY A 88 -12.80 9.99 -5.12
N ARG A 89 -11.79 9.11 -5.28
CA ARG A 89 -11.83 7.94 -6.18
C ARG A 89 -11.81 6.61 -5.46
N THR A 90 -11.61 6.60 -4.14
CA THR A 90 -11.61 5.37 -3.34
C THR A 90 -12.45 5.51 -2.08
N LYS A 91 -13.08 4.41 -1.66
CA LYS A 91 -13.79 4.34 -0.38
C LYS A 91 -12.87 3.98 0.79
N GLN A 92 -11.74 3.34 0.50
CA GLN A 92 -10.71 2.98 1.47
C GLN A 92 -9.33 3.05 0.82
N PHE A 93 -8.38 3.72 1.49
CA PHE A 93 -6.96 3.74 1.10
C PHE A 93 -6.15 2.96 2.12
N ILE A 94 -5.53 1.86 1.70
CA ILE A 94 -4.72 1.00 2.55
C ILE A 94 -3.25 1.28 2.29
N PHE A 95 -2.52 1.68 3.33
CA PHE A 95 -1.07 1.87 3.27
C PHE A 95 -0.35 0.71 3.96
N ILE A 96 0.59 0.09 3.26
CA ILE A 96 1.45 -0.94 3.83
C ILE A 96 2.66 -0.28 4.48
N SER A 97 2.59 -0.11 5.79
CA SER A 97 3.67 0.36 6.65
C SER A 97 4.60 -0.81 7.03
N SER A 98 5.12 -0.82 8.24
CA SER A 98 5.99 -1.89 8.74
C SER A 98 5.95 -1.97 10.26
N ALA A 99 6.02 -3.17 10.81
CA ALA A 99 6.22 -3.38 12.25
C ALA A 99 7.57 -2.84 12.76
N SER A 100 8.53 -2.56 11.86
CA SER A 100 9.78 -1.88 12.21
C SER A 100 9.58 -0.44 12.71
N ALA A 101 8.43 0.17 12.46
CA ALA A 101 8.08 1.49 12.96
C ALA A 101 7.88 1.54 14.49
N TYR A 102 7.52 0.42 15.11
CA TYR A 102 7.35 0.35 16.55
C TYR A 102 8.62 0.68 17.33
N GLN A 103 8.42 1.18 18.55
CA GLN A 103 9.48 1.67 19.44
C GLN A 103 10.66 0.70 19.57
N LYS A 104 11.86 1.25 19.45
CA LYS A 104 13.13 0.59 19.74
C LYS A 104 13.98 1.48 20.67
N PRO A 105 14.62 0.93 21.73
CA PRO A 105 14.50 -0.44 22.18
C PRO A 105 13.08 -0.80 22.62
N VAL A 106 12.74 -2.09 22.59
CA VAL A 106 11.40 -2.59 22.94
C VAL A 106 11.16 -2.35 24.45
N GLY A 107 10.15 -1.55 24.78
CA GLY A 107 9.80 -1.27 26.18
C GLY A 107 8.88 -2.33 26.81
N ASN A 108 8.17 -3.11 26.00
CA ASN A 108 7.30 -4.19 26.42
C ASN A 108 7.36 -5.31 25.37
N TYR A 109 7.30 -6.58 25.81
CA TYR A 109 7.29 -7.72 24.90
C TYR A 109 5.95 -7.89 24.15
N ILE A 110 4.87 -7.33 24.69
CA ILE A 110 3.57 -7.28 23.99
C ILE A 110 3.56 -6.03 23.11
N ILE A 111 3.53 -6.26 21.80
CA ILE A 111 3.40 -5.20 20.79
C ILE A 111 1.94 -5.21 20.28
N SER A 112 1.32 -4.04 20.29
CA SER A 112 -0.03 -3.82 19.77
C SER A 112 -0.07 -2.51 18.99
N GLU A 113 -1.22 -2.19 18.39
CA GLU A 113 -1.42 -0.92 17.67
C GLU A 113 -1.20 0.32 18.55
N LYS A 114 -1.31 0.17 19.88
CA LYS A 114 -1.07 1.24 20.87
C LYS A 114 0.40 1.43 21.20
N THR A 115 1.28 0.50 20.81
CA THR A 115 2.71 0.63 21.03
C THR A 115 3.23 1.87 20.31
N PRO A 116 4.01 2.76 20.96
CA PRO A 116 4.53 3.97 20.34
C PRO A 116 5.34 3.68 19.08
N LEU A 117 5.28 4.58 18.10
CA LEU A 117 6.11 4.56 16.91
C LEU A 117 7.36 5.39 17.15
N ALA A 118 8.47 4.75 17.42
CA ALA A 118 9.72 5.42 17.75
C ALA A 118 10.93 4.51 17.47
N ASN A 119 11.32 4.38 16.20
CA ASN A 119 12.54 3.67 15.83
C ASN A 119 13.55 4.62 15.17
N PRO A 120 14.49 5.20 15.94
CA PRO A 120 15.46 6.15 15.41
C PRO A 120 16.63 5.49 14.66
N TYR A 121 16.83 4.18 14.81
CA TYR A 121 18.03 3.49 14.36
C TYR A 121 18.04 3.17 12.87
N TRP A 122 16.87 3.10 12.23
CA TRP A 122 16.75 2.72 10.83
C TRP A 122 15.97 3.77 10.03
N GLU A 123 16.59 4.29 8.99
CA GLU A 123 15.99 5.32 8.12
C GLU A 123 14.65 4.87 7.52
N TYR A 124 14.58 3.62 7.05
CA TYR A 124 13.34 3.03 6.56
C TYR A 124 12.20 3.15 7.58
N SER A 125 12.47 2.86 8.85
CA SER A 125 11.46 2.94 9.92
C SER A 125 11.05 4.38 10.17
N ARG A 126 11.99 5.33 10.20
CA ARG A 126 11.68 6.77 10.33
C ARG A 126 10.81 7.25 9.18
N ASN A 127 11.11 6.83 7.96
CA ASN A 127 10.32 7.18 6.78
C ASN A 127 8.91 6.59 6.84
N LYS A 128 8.74 5.33 7.28
CA LYS A 128 7.41 4.74 7.47
C LYS A 128 6.62 5.46 8.56
N ILE A 129 7.25 5.87 9.66
CA ILE A 129 6.61 6.69 10.70
C ILE A 129 6.13 8.02 10.11
N ALA A 130 7.00 8.72 9.38
CA ALA A 130 6.63 9.98 8.73
C ALA A 130 5.47 9.82 7.72
N CYS A 131 5.42 8.69 7.00
CA CYS A 131 4.29 8.33 6.13
C CYS A 131 2.98 8.19 6.93
N GLU A 132 3.02 7.49 8.06
CA GLU A 132 1.86 7.32 8.92
C GLU A 132 1.38 8.66 9.50
N ASP A 133 2.29 9.50 9.98
CA ASP A 133 1.97 10.84 10.50
C ASP A 133 1.29 11.70 9.43
N TYR A 134 1.77 11.65 8.19
CA TYR A 134 1.16 12.32 7.06
C TYR A 134 -0.27 11.81 6.80
N LEU A 135 -0.47 10.50 6.77
CA LEU A 135 -1.79 9.91 6.57
C LEU A 135 -2.76 10.23 7.71
N TYR A 136 -2.31 10.22 8.97
CA TYR A 136 -3.14 10.65 10.10
C TYR A 136 -3.55 12.12 9.98
N LYS A 137 -2.68 12.99 9.47
CA LYS A 137 -3.03 14.38 9.17
C LYS A 137 -4.13 14.44 8.10
N LEU A 138 -3.99 13.71 7.00
CA LEU A 138 -5.01 13.66 5.94
C LEU A 138 -6.36 13.13 6.45
N TYR A 139 -6.33 12.14 7.33
CA TYR A 139 -7.57 11.63 7.95
C TYR A 139 -8.27 12.70 8.78
N ARG A 140 -7.53 13.43 9.63
CA ARG A 140 -8.11 14.48 10.50
C ARG A 140 -8.61 15.68 9.72
N ASP A 141 -7.81 16.16 8.78
CA ASP A 141 -8.03 17.45 8.13
C ASP A 141 -8.93 17.32 6.89
N GLU A 142 -8.85 16.19 6.20
CA GLU A 142 -9.50 15.97 4.90
C GLU A 142 -10.47 14.78 4.90
N GLN A 143 -10.62 14.08 6.00
CA GLN A 143 -11.43 12.85 6.10
C GLN A 143 -11.04 11.78 5.06
N PHE A 144 -9.77 11.76 4.65
CA PHE A 144 -9.29 10.74 3.71
C PHE A 144 -9.37 9.36 4.34
N PRO A 145 -10.01 8.36 3.71
CA PRO A 145 -10.40 7.11 4.34
C PRO A 145 -9.23 6.12 4.44
N ILE A 146 -8.30 6.35 5.35
CA ILE A 146 -7.07 5.56 5.49
C ILE A 146 -7.27 4.31 6.35
N THR A 147 -6.48 3.30 6.02
CA THR A 147 -6.16 2.15 6.89
C THR A 147 -4.66 1.88 6.80
N ILE A 148 -4.00 1.72 7.94
CA ILE A 148 -2.56 1.46 8.02
C ILE A 148 -2.35 0.02 8.45
N VAL A 149 -1.57 -0.74 7.68
CA VAL A 149 -1.20 -2.12 7.99
C VAL A 149 0.30 -2.19 8.26
N ARG A 150 0.71 -2.73 9.40
CA ARG A 150 2.11 -2.88 9.81
C ARG A 150 2.52 -4.35 9.79
N PRO A 151 2.85 -4.91 8.62
CA PRO A 151 3.29 -6.29 8.55
C PRO A 151 4.64 -6.45 9.26
N SER A 152 4.83 -7.61 9.87
CA SER A 152 6.13 -8.07 10.37
C SER A 152 6.87 -8.82 9.26
N HIS A 153 7.57 -9.90 9.56
CA HIS A 153 8.25 -10.70 8.54
C HIS A 153 7.24 -11.29 7.55
N THR A 154 7.46 -11.00 6.28
CA THR A 154 6.67 -11.53 5.18
C THR A 154 7.53 -12.46 4.34
N TYR A 155 6.95 -13.56 3.90
CA TYR A 155 7.64 -14.57 3.12
C TYR A 155 6.74 -15.16 2.03
N ASP A 156 7.36 -15.69 1.01
CA ASP A 156 6.73 -16.50 -0.02
C ASP A 156 7.70 -17.62 -0.45
N GLU A 157 7.34 -18.41 -1.45
CA GLU A 157 8.16 -19.51 -1.96
C GLU A 157 9.55 -19.05 -2.46
N ARG A 158 9.73 -17.76 -2.76
CA ARG A 158 10.98 -17.18 -3.28
C ARG A 158 11.86 -16.59 -2.19
N SER A 159 11.29 -16.29 -1.04
CA SER A 159 11.99 -15.61 0.07
C SER A 159 11.46 -16.09 1.40
N VAL A 160 12.18 -17.05 1.99
CA VAL A 160 11.90 -17.57 3.33
C VAL A 160 12.88 -16.90 4.30
N PRO A 161 12.41 -16.27 5.40
CA PRO A 161 13.29 -15.73 6.44
C PRO A 161 14.06 -16.88 7.10
N LEU A 162 15.38 -16.71 7.26
CA LEU A 162 16.25 -17.61 8.02
C LEU A 162 16.20 -17.27 9.49
#